data_378dc3322055b7f6598180a4263d3b6c
#
_entry.id   378dc3322055b7f6598180a4263d3b6c
#
_cell.length_a   1.000
_cell.length_b   1.000
_cell.length_c   1.000
_cell.angle_alpha   90.00
_cell.angle_beta   90.00
_cell.angle_gamma   90.00
#
_symmetry.space_group_name_H-M   'P 1'
#
loop_
_entity.id
_entity.type
_entity.pdbx_description
1 polymer ?
#
loop_
_entity_poly.entity_id
_entity_poly.type
_entity_poly.pdbx_seq_one_letter_code
_entity_poly.pdbx_strand_id
1 'polypeptide(L)'
;MNRQLQRIIDQIEARQYKEAYEALKMMRKDPALSEEIVEVAEIASIEIGVTEKRLQEEPDGGFYAKSAVLRLQEALGDPNAAERLRLLKEQMNLTLDAQVNSRN
;
A
#
# COMPACT_ATOMS: atom_id res chain seq x y z
N MET A 1 18.52 2.38 7.93
CA MET A 1 17.55 1.33 7.64
C MET A 1 16.31 1.49 8.51
N ASN A 2 15.14 1.45 7.94
CA ASN A 2 13.93 1.77 8.69
C ASN A 2 13.19 0.49 9.09
N ARG A 3 13.44 0.02 10.33
CA ARG A 3 12.78 -1.17 10.88
C ARG A 3 11.26 -0.97 11.00
N GLN A 4 10.84 0.26 11.18
CA GLN A 4 9.42 0.60 11.31
C GLN A 4 8.67 0.31 10.02
N LEU A 5 9.25 0.66 8.86
CA LEU A 5 8.64 0.36 7.57
C LEU A 5 8.54 -1.15 7.34
N GLN A 6 9.60 -1.90 7.68
CA GLN A 6 9.57 -3.36 7.54
C GLN A 6 8.51 -3.98 8.42
N ARG A 7 8.38 -3.49 9.65
CA ARG A 7 7.35 -3.98 10.57
C ARG A 7 5.94 -3.76 10.01
N ILE A 8 5.72 -2.60 9.41
CA ILE A 8 4.42 -2.28 8.82
C ILE A 8 4.13 -3.19 7.62
N ILE A 9 5.14 -3.46 6.78
CA ILE A 9 5.01 -4.41 5.68
C ILE A 9 4.60 -5.78 6.21
N ASP A 10 5.28 -6.25 7.27
CA ASP A 10 4.97 -7.54 7.88
C ASP A 10 3.54 -7.58 8.43
N GLN A 11 3.08 -6.47 9.01
CA GLN A 11 1.71 -6.37 9.51
C GLN A 11 0.69 -6.47 8.36
N ILE A 12 0.95 -5.79 7.25
CA ILE A 12 0.06 -5.85 6.09
C ILE A 12 0.02 -7.27 5.52
N GLU A 13 1.16 -7.93 5.41
CA GLU A 13 1.24 -9.30 4.89
C GLU A 13 0.56 -10.29 5.83
N ALA A 14 0.56 -10.01 7.14
CA ALA A 14 -0.14 -10.82 8.13
C ALA A 14 -1.63 -10.47 8.24
N ARG A 15 -2.13 -9.58 7.39
CA ARG A 15 -3.51 -9.11 7.36
C ARG A 15 -3.91 -8.34 8.62
N GLN A 16 -2.93 -7.75 9.29
CA GLN A 16 -3.15 -6.86 10.44
C GLN A 16 -3.31 -5.42 9.94
N TYR A 17 -4.36 -5.19 9.17
CA TYR A 17 -4.55 -3.91 8.47
C TYR A 17 -4.81 -2.75 9.42
N LYS A 18 -5.55 -2.98 10.49
CA LYS A 18 -5.85 -1.93 11.46
C LYS A 18 -4.57 -1.47 12.15
N GLU A 19 -3.73 -2.41 12.58
CA GLU A 19 -2.45 -2.10 13.22
C GLU A 19 -1.51 -1.37 12.26
N ALA A 20 -1.45 -1.83 11.01
CA ALA A 20 -0.65 -1.18 9.98
C ALA A 20 -1.13 0.25 9.71
N TYR A 21 -2.44 0.44 9.62
CA TYR A 21 -3.04 1.75 9.41
C TYR A 21 -2.68 2.72 10.53
N GLU A 22 -2.81 2.28 11.78
CA GLU A 22 -2.47 3.12 12.93
C GLU A 22 -0.99 3.47 12.96
N ALA A 23 -0.12 2.51 12.65
CA ALA A 23 1.32 2.75 12.58
C ALA A 23 1.67 3.77 11.49
N LEU A 24 1.04 3.68 10.32
CA LEU A 24 1.26 4.62 9.23
C LEU A 24 0.79 6.03 9.60
N LYS A 25 -0.33 6.15 10.30
CA LYS A 25 -0.83 7.44 10.78
C LYS A 25 0.15 8.07 11.78
N MET A 26 0.74 7.28 12.64
CA MET A 26 1.76 7.77 13.59
C MET A 26 2.98 8.30 12.84
N MET A 27 3.42 7.62 11.79
CA MET A 27 4.56 8.07 10.98
C MET A 27 4.29 9.42 10.32
N ARG A 28 3.08 9.67 9.89
CA ARG A 28 2.71 10.94 9.25
C ARG A 28 2.94 12.14 10.16
N LYS A 29 2.88 11.93 11.47
CA LYS A 29 3.00 12.99 12.47
C LYS A 29 4.40 13.09 13.06
N ASP A 30 5.32 12.21 12.67
CA ASP A 30 6.66 12.16 13.25
C ASP A 30 7.56 13.22 12.59
N PRO A 31 7.98 14.27 13.36
CA PRO A 31 8.82 15.33 12.78
C PRO A 31 10.24 14.89 12.48
N ALA A 32 10.66 13.72 13.00
CA ALA A 32 12.00 13.19 12.76
C ALA A 32 12.14 12.51 11.39
N LEU A 33 11.01 12.21 10.71
CA LEU A 33 11.04 11.54 9.43
C LEU A 33 11.16 12.54 8.28
N SER A 34 11.80 12.10 7.17
CA SER A 34 11.90 12.93 5.97
C SER A 34 10.53 13.15 5.33
N GLU A 35 10.39 14.21 4.55
CA GLU A 35 9.15 14.48 3.82
C GLU A 35 8.78 13.34 2.89
N GLU A 36 9.78 12.71 2.26
CA GLU A 36 9.54 11.57 1.36
C GLU A 36 8.89 10.40 2.08
N ILE A 37 9.39 10.07 3.27
CA ILE A 37 8.85 8.98 4.07
C ILE A 37 7.44 9.31 4.56
N VAL A 38 7.21 10.54 5.01
CA VAL A 38 5.89 10.99 5.47
C VAL A 38 4.88 10.90 4.33
N GLU A 39 5.27 11.33 3.12
CA GLU A 39 4.40 11.26 1.94
C GLU A 39 4.04 9.82 1.58
N VAL A 40 5.02 8.93 1.60
CA VAL A 40 4.80 7.50 1.36
C VAL A 40 3.85 6.92 2.40
N ALA A 41 4.05 7.26 3.68
CA ALA A 41 3.20 6.79 4.77
C ALA A 41 1.76 7.30 4.60
N GLU A 42 1.59 8.54 4.15
CA GLU A 42 0.26 9.09 3.89
C GLU A 42 -0.48 8.31 2.81
N ILE A 43 0.17 8.08 1.67
CA ILE A 43 -0.43 7.34 0.56
C ILE A 43 -0.75 5.92 0.97
N ALA A 44 0.20 5.24 1.63
CA ALA A 44 0.00 3.87 2.09
C ALA A 44 -1.14 3.77 3.11
N SER A 45 -1.28 4.77 3.99
CA SER A 45 -2.38 4.76 4.97
C SER A 45 -3.74 4.84 4.29
N ILE A 46 -3.85 5.63 3.22
CA ILE A 46 -5.08 5.71 2.44
C ILE A 46 -5.37 4.35 1.79
N GLU A 47 -4.36 3.73 1.20
CA GLU A 47 -4.50 2.43 0.56
C GLU A 47 -4.95 1.34 1.55
N ILE A 48 -4.37 1.31 2.75
CA ILE A 48 -4.74 0.33 3.77
C ILE A 48 -6.13 0.64 4.33
N GLY A 49 -6.50 1.92 4.46
CA GLY A 49 -7.85 2.31 4.86
C GLY A 49 -8.91 1.79 3.88
N VAL A 50 -8.65 1.91 2.57
CA VAL A 50 -9.53 1.35 1.54
C VAL A 50 -9.58 -0.17 1.64
N THR A 51 -8.42 -0.82 1.81
CA THR A 51 -8.33 -2.26 2.00
C THR A 51 -9.22 -2.73 3.13
N GLU A 52 -9.13 -2.08 4.28
CA GLU A 52 -9.91 -2.45 5.46
C GLU A 52 -11.42 -2.37 5.20
N LYS A 53 -11.86 -1.34 4.49
CA LYS A 53 -13.27 -1.17 4.15
C LYS A 53 -13.78 -2.20 3.15
N ARG A 54 -12.91 -2.81 2.37
CA ARG A 54 -13.27 -3.74 1.30
C ARG A 54 -12.94 -5.20 1.62
N LEU A 55 -12.66 -5.54 2.88
CA LEU A 55 -12.27 -6.89 3.26
C LEU A 55 -13.33 -7.94 2.96
N GLN A 56 -14.60 -7.59 2.99
CA GLN A 56 -15.68 -8.52 2.66
C GLN A 56 -15.66 -8.91 1.17
N GLU A 57 -15.27 -7.97 0.32
CA GLU A 57 -15.19 -8.19 -1.13
C GLU A 57 -13.86 -8.78 -1.53
N GLU A 58 -12.78 -8.39 -0.83
CA GLU A 58 -11.41 -8.80 -1.13
C GLU A 58 -10.70 -9.25 0.15
N PRO A 59 -10.98 -10.47 0.63
CA PRO A 59 -10.43 -10.93 1.92
C PRO A 59 -8.91 -11.01 1.98
N ASP A 60 -8.25 -11.13 0.83
CA ASP A 60 -6.79 -11.17 0.74
C ASP A 60 -6.16 -9.78 0.63
N GLY A 61 -6.97 -8.73 0.78
CA GLY A 61 -6.52 -7.34 0.73
C GLY A 61 -6.51 -6.71 -0.66
N GLY A 62 -6.53 -7.52 -1.71
CA GLY A 62 -6.65 -7.04 -3.08
C GLY A 62 -5.54 -6.11 -3.54
N PHE A 63 -5.86 -5.27 -4.52
CA PHE A 63 -4.92 -4.35 -5.17
C PHE A 63 -4.28 -3.36 -4.19
N TYR A 64 -5.08 -2.74 -3.34
CA TYR A 64 -4.60 -1.65 -2.49
C TYR A 64 -3.60 -2.12 -1.44
N ALA A 65 -3.80 -3.32 -0.87
CA ALA A 65 -2.84 -3.88 0.07
C ALA A 65 -1.51 -4.19 -0.60
N LYS A 66 -1.55 -4.79 -1.79
CA LYS A 66 -0.33 -5.08 -2.56
C LYS A 66 0.41 -3.80 -2.95
N SER A 67 -0.33 -2.78 -3.37
CA SER A 67 0.23 -1.48 -3.73
C SER A 67 0.93 -0.84 -2.52
N ALA A 68 0.30 -0.88 -1.35
CA ALA A 68 0.89 -0.31 -0.13
C ALA A 68 2.20 -1.02 0.23
N VAL A 69 2.23 -2.36 0.17
CA VAL A 69 3.46 -3.12 0.46
C VAL A 69 4.58 -2.72 -0.49
N LEU A 70 4.31 -2.67 -1.80
CA LEU A 70 5.32 -2.32 -2.79
C LEU A 70 5.83 -0.88 -2.60
N ARG A 71 4.93 0.04 -2.26
CA ARG A 71 5.27 1.43 -2.00
C ARG A 71 6.21 1.55 -0.80
N LEU A 72 5.94 0.79 0.26
CA LEU A 72 6.80 0.77 1.45
C LEU A 72 8.14 0.10 1.17
N GLN A 73 8.14 -0.97 0.37
CA GLN A 73 9.39 -1.64 -0.05
C GLN A 73 10.26 -0.71 -0.89
N GLU A 74 9.66 0.08 -1.77
CA GLU A 74 10.39 1.09 -2.54
C GLU A 74 11.06 2.10 -1.61
N ALA A 75 10.33 2.56 -0.58
CA ALA A 75 10.87 3.48 0.40
C ALA A 75 12.04 2.88 1.21
N LEU A 76 12.05 1.54 1.35
CA LEU A 76 13.16 0.83 1.99
C LEU A 76 14.37 0.66 1.08
N GLY A 77 14.24 1.03 -0.20
CA GLY A 77 15.34 0.91 -1.15
C GLY A 77 15.35 -0.36 -1.99
N ASP A 78 14.24 -1.12 -2.02
CA ASP A 78 14.13 -2.29 -2.88
C ASP A 78 14.12 -1.84 -4.35
N PRO A 79 15.14 -2.20 -5.15
CA PRO A 79 15.22 -1.72 -6.52
C PRO A 79 14.15 -2.28 -7.44
N ASN A 80 13.50 -3.37 -7.07
CA ASN A 80 12.47 -4.01 -7.89
C ASN A 80 11.06 -3.54 -7.54
N ALA A 81 10.88 -2.87 -6.41
CA ALA A 81 9.56 -2.50 -5.93
C ALA A 81 8.86 -1.50 -6.85
N ALA A 82 9.58 -0.50 -7.35
CA ALA A 82 9.02 0.51 -8.26
C ALA A 82 8.47 -0.15 -9.52
N GLU A 83 9.23 -1.08 -10.12
CA GLU A 83 8.81 -1.80 -11.32
C GLU A 83 7.58 -2.67 -11.05
N ARG A 84 7.59 -3.39 -9.93
CA ARG A 84 6.45 -4.22 -9.55
C ARG A 84 5.19 -3.38 -9.31
N LEU A 85 5.35 -2.20 -8.70
CA LEU A 85 4.23 -1.29 -8.47
C LEU A 85 3.68 -0.80 -9.81
N ARG A 86 4.54 -0.44 -10.75
CA ARG A 86 4.14 -0.03 -12.09
C ARG A 86 3.33 -1.13 -12.79
N LEU A 87 3.82 -2.37 -12.74
CA LEU A 87 3.13 -3.51 -13.35
C LEU A 87 1.77 -3.77 -12.68
N LEU A 88 1.70 -3.64 -11.37
CA LEU A 88 0.45 -3.82 -10.65
C LEU A 88 -0.59 -2.78 -11.07
N LYS A 89 -0.17 -1.52 -11.23
CA LYS A 89 -1.06 -0.45 -11.71
C LYS A 89 -1.54 -0.70 -13.12
N GLU A 90 -0.67 -1.21 -14.00
CA GLU A 90 -1.06 -1.57 -15.36
C GLU A 90 -2.12 -2.66 -15.37
N GLN A 91 -1.95 -3.70 -14.54
CA GLN A 91 -2.94 -4.77 -14.42
C GLN A 91 -4.29 -4.22 -13.94
N MET A 92 -4.27 -3.31 -12.99
CA MET A 92 -5.49 -2.68 -12.49
C MET A 92 -6.18 -1.88 -13.58
N ASN A 93 -5.45 -1.10 -14.35
CA ASN A 93 -5.99 -0.28 -15.45
C ASN A 93 -6.59 -1.17 -16.54
N LEU A 94 -5.92 -2.26 -16.89
CA LEU A 94 -6.45 -3.20 -17.89
C LEU A 94 -7.75 -3.82 -17.43
N THR A 95 -7.85 -4.17 -16.13
CA THR A 95 -9.06 -4.73 -15.56
C THR A 95 -10.21 -3.73 -15.61
N LEU A 96 -9.94 -2.46 -15.26
CA LEU A 96 -10.94 -1.40 -15.31
C LEU A 96 -11.40 -1.14 -16.75
N ASP A 97 -10.47 -1.12 -17.69
CA ASP A 97 -10.80 -0.91 -19.11
C ASP A 97 -11.69 -2.05 -19.62
N ALA A 98 -11.39 -3.29 -19.26
CA ALA A 98 -12.20 -4.44 -19.63
C ALA A 98 -13.63 -4.32 -19.06
N GLN A 99 -13.76 -3.86 -17.81
CA GLN A 99 -15.07 -3.66 -17.18
C GLN A 99 -15.87 -2.55 -17.86
N VAL A 100 -15.22 -1.46 -18.23
CA VAL A 100 -15.88 -0.35 -18.94
C VAL A 100 -16.36 -0.82 -20.32
N ASN A 101 -15.50 -1.54 -21.04
CA ASN A 101 -15.85 -2.03 -22.38
C ASN A 101 -16.99 -3.04 -22.35
N SER A 102 -17.08 -3.84 -21.30
CA SER A 102 -18.14 -4.86 -21.20
C SER A 102 -19.52 -4.27 -20.91
N ARG A 103 -19.60 -3.01 -20.50
CA ARG A 103 -20.87 -2.32 -20.25
C ARG A 103 -21.48 -1.71 -21.51
N ASN A 104 -20.70 -1.65 -22.54
CA ASN A 104 -21.13 -1.13 -23.83
C ASN A 104 -21.59 -2.29 -24.73
#